data_e5c189ba50b285d7cda351502875f2e7
#
_entry.id   e5c189ba50b285d7cda351502875f2e7
#
_cell.length_a   1.000
_cell.length_b   1.000
_cell.length_c   1.000
_cell.angle_alpha   90.00
_cell.angle_beta   90.00
_cell.angle_gamma   90.00
#
_symmetry.space_group_name_H-M   'P 1'
#
loop_
_entity.id
_entity.type
_entity.pdbx_description
1 polymer ?
#
loop_
_entity_poly.entity_id
_entity_poly.type
_entity_poly.pdbx_seq_one_letter_code
_entity_poly.pdbx_strand_id
1 'polypeptide(L)'
;ITDWGEEYQFIATSYNNSDRIYRYRIIHPEVSTDGNVVLNTQADVDAFARSGIDVIRGNLIIGAEKGGPAFDSIRNLEGLENLLEVEYNVIVNETFAGETLNLKSLRSMYGLTRTTDDRGNNIICKNLKNIVLPSLTEVVSGITIRQPHIQRIEMPALVRVGGNMTVNTDELNAIDLTSLETVRGDLSFTSGRNGTKLETFSLPALKELGGTLSLSDIPQMTAVDLPDLASAGGFSMTGCVKISNLTNTILENLTGELTLSGNNSLSEVQFPTLKKAGSVNILDGTVGFVDFTALAEVGILDLQTLTIMNLDGFKSLKTAAKISLTNMELVESFDGMESLQSVGELILDRIPISGELDLTNLQVTSKLQLTGSTLNVPKIVGPEVLECDVTMDGTNYFGVTKMPLFEGIKQIGSLNLQFTTMGIEVADLGNLTRITGLLRIYTNHQYFRKVNAQNLVSIGALTFGGLYTSKAEDVRTFNFPLLETITGDASINLDIKGIFPDGFSVPALTSIGGSIEIEVSTQTGPGSLDFSALTTVGGKLSIINRNLGASTGISSWNFDNLESAGSVYISRIGMTDFSTFKKVIPSLNETTWETRQGVYDPTYQDMLDGKYTPEGNN
;
A
#
# COMPACT_ATOMS: atom_id res chain seq x y z
N ILE A 1 -0.98 -28.45 -56.20
CA ILE A 1 -0.11 -27.53 -55.41
C ILE A 1 -0.64 -27.62 -53.98
N THR A 2 0.14 -28.17 -53.09
CA THR A 2 -0.27 -28.41 -51.68
C THR A 2 0.42 -27.48 -50.69
N ASP A 3 1.40 -26.69 -51.15
CA ASP A 3 2.26 -25.88 -50.29
C ASP A 3 2.00 -24.38 -50.48
N TRP A 4 0.82 -23.95 -50.11
CA TRP A 4 0.43 -22.55 -50.14
C TRP A 4 1.20 -21.74 -49.07
N GLY A 5 1.75 -20.60 -49.45
CA GLY A 5 2.48 -19.71 -48.53
C GLY A 5 3.97 -20.00 -48.40
N GLU A 6 4.46 -21.09 -48.92
CA GLU A 6 5.89 -21.39 -48.94
C GLU A 6 6.67 -20.47 -49.89
N GLU A 7 7.83 -20.01 -49.46
CA GLU A 7 8.74 -19.22 -50.30
C GLU A 7 9.72 -20.14 -50.99
N TYR A 8 9.71 -20.08 -52.31
CA TYR A 8 10.63 -20.83 -53.14
C TYR A 8 11.65 -19.90 -53.76
N GLN A 9 12.88 -20.36 -53.88
CA GLN A 9 13.92 -19.66 -54.62
C GLN A 9 14.51 -20.57 -55.70
N PHE A 10 14.82 -20.00 -56.84
CA PHE A 10 15.64 -20.65 -57.85
C PHE A 10 16.76 -19.74 -58.30
N ILE A 11 17.87 -20.35 -58.67
CA ILE A 11 19.04 -19.65 -59.16
C ILE A 11 19.11 -19.85 -60.67
N ALA A 12 19.09 -18.76 -61.41
CA ALA A 12 19.32 -18.77 -62.84
C ALA A 12 20.76 -18.29 -63.12
N THR A 13 21.61 -19.20 -63.60
CA THR A 13 22.97 -18.86 -63.99
C THR A 13 23.02 -18.44 -65.44
N SER A 14 23.50 -17.26 -65.71
CA SER A 14 23.68 -16.79 -67.07
C SER A 14 24.95 -17.32 -67.72
N TYR A 15 25.05 -17.22 -69.05
CA TYR A 15 26.21 -17.72 -69.85
C TYR A 15 27.57 -17.12 -69.42
N ASN A 16 27.55 -16.00 -68.75
CA ASN A 16 28.73 -15.31 -68.20
C ASN A 16 28.97 -15.63 -66.68
N ASN A 17 28.41 -16.68 -66.18
CA ASN A 17 28.51 -17.12 -64.78
C ASN A 17 28.01 -16.16 -63.70
N SER A 18 27.09 -15.27 -64.04
CA SER A 18 26.40 -14.41 -63.06
C SER A 18 25.08 -15.07 -62.62
N ASP A 19 25.01 -15.44 -61.31
CA ASP A 19 23.82 -16.03 -60.74
C ASP A 19 22.84 -14.93 -60.33
N ARG A 20 21.56 -15.12 -60.66
CA ARG A 20 20.47 -14.32 -60.14
C ARG A 20 19.56 -15.20 -59.31
N ILE A 21 19.32 -14.80 -58.06
CA ILE A 21 18.40 -15.46 -57.17
C ILE A 21 17.03 -14.85 -57.36
N TYR A 22 16.07 -15.69 -57.72
CA TYR A 22 14.66 -15.31 -57.78
C TYR A 22 13.94 -15.96 -56.65
N ARG A 23 13.15 -15.17 -55.93
CA ARG A 23 12.26 -15.67 -54.89
C ARG A 23 10.83 -15.50 -55.36
N TYR A 24 10.03 -16.52 -55.15
CA TYR A 24 8.61 -16.47 -55.43
C TYR A 24 7.86 -17.22 -54.36
N ARG A 25 6.67 -16.76 -54.07
CA ARG A 25 5.74 -17.36 -53.17
C ARG A 25 4.49 -17.79 -53.92
N ILE A 26 4.08 -19.01 -53.70
CA ILE A 26 2.80 -19.49 -54.25
C ILE A 26 1.70 -18.98 -53.35
N ILE A 27 0.89 -18.07 -53.84
CA ILE A 27 -0.26 -17.52 -53.10
C ILE A 27 -1.56 -18.12 -53.64
N HIS A 28 -2.41 -18.61 -52.75
CA HIS A 28 -3.79 -18.92 -53.08
C HIS A 28 -4.50 -17.61 -53.44
N PRO A 29 -5.24 -17.51 -54.55
CA PRO A 29 -6.04 -16.34 -54.80
C PRO A 29 -7.07 -16.17 -53.68
N GLU A 30 -6.99 -15.05 -52.97
CA GLU A 30 -7.89 -14.71 -51.88
C GLU A 30 -9.34 -14.60 -52.40
N VAL A 31 -10.26 -15.26 -51.70
CA VAL A 31 -11.69 -15.08 -51.88
C VAL A 31 -12.25 -14.40 -50.62
N SER A 32 -12.39 -13.07 -50.71
CA SER A 32 -12.78 -12.26 -49.55
C SER A 32 -14.20 -11.73 -49.61
N THR A 33 -14.70 -11.29 -48.43
CA THR A 33 -15.98 -10.55 -48.32
C THR A 33 -15.70 -9.08 -47.97
N ASP A 34 -16.59 -8.18 -48.38
CA ASP A 34 -16.48 -6.75 -48.06
C ASP A 34 -17.27 -6.35 -46.78
N GLY A 35 -17.54 -7.26 -45.84
CA GLY A 35 -18.30 -6.93 -44.68
C GLY A 35 -18.42 -8.07 -43.68
N ASN A 36 -19.31 -7.91 -42.70
CA ASN A 36 -19.54 -8.92 -41.69
C ASN A 36 -20.16 -10.19 -42.26
N VAL A 37 -19.70 -11.32 -41.79
CA VAL A 37 -20.35 -12.63 -42.03
C VAL A 37 -21.13 -12.99 -40.77
N VAL A 38 -22.42 -13.19 -40.92
CA VAL A 38 -23.34 -13.55 -39.85
C VAL A 38 -23.89 -14.97 -40.10
N LEU A 39 -23.56 -15.88 -39.22
CA LEU A 39 -23.97 -17.28 -39.29
C LEU A 39 -25.01 -17.55 -38.16
N ASN A 40 -26.28 -17.55 -38.50
CA ASN A 40 -27.35 -17.76 -37.51
C ASN A 40 -27.77 -19.22 -37.40
N THR A 41 -27.60 -20.01 -38.49
CA THR A 41 -28.06 -21.37 -38.64
C THR A 41 -26.94 -22.28 -39.13
N GLN A 42 -27.11 -23.60 -38.98
CA GLN A 42 -26.20 -24.58 -39.59
C GLN A 42 -26.20 -24.46 -41.12
N ALA A 43 -27.35 -24.11 -41.72
CA ALA A 43 -27.46 -23.91 -43.18
C ALA A 43 -26.61 -22.72 -43.67
N ASP A 44 -26.44 -21.67 -42.83
CA ASP A 44 -25.53 -20.54 -43.15
C ASP A 44 -24.06 -20.99 -43.13
N VAL A 45 -23.68 -21.87 -42.19
CA VAL A 45 -22.32 -22.46 -42.12
C VAL A 45 -22.07 -23.30 -43.40
N ASP A 46 -23.06 -24.13 -43.79
CA ASP A 46 -22.94 -24.95 -44.99
C ASP A 46 -22.95 -24.12 -46.28
N ALA A 47 -23.64 -22.99 -46.27
CA ALA A 47 -23.59 -22.03 -47.39
C ALA A 47 -22.24 -21.32 -47.48
N PHE A 48 -21.66 -20.94 -46.33
CA PHE A 48 -20.31 -20.35 -46.27
C PHE A 48 -19.27 -21.32 -46.84
N ALA A 49 -19.33 -22.60 -46.48
CA ALA A 49 -18.44 -23.61 -47.05
C ALA A 49 -18.43 -23.64 -48.59
N ARG A 50 -19.58 -23.44 -49.21
CA ARG A 50 -19.73 -23.44 -50.66
C ARG A 50 -19.29 -22.14 -51.34
N SER A 51 -19.12 -21.07 -50.56
CA SER A 51 -18.71 -19.75 -51.11
C SER A 51 -17.22 -19.70 -51.45
N GLY A 52 -16.42 -20.57 -50.86
CA GLY A 52 -14.97 -20.58 -51.03
C GLY A 52 -14.24 -19.39 -50.39
N ILE A 53 -14.94 -18.64 -49.53
CA ILE A 53 -14.38 -17.50 -48.80
C ILE A 53 -13.34 -17.99 -47.81
N ASP A 54 -12.13 -17.40 -47.88
CA ASP A 54 -11.01 -17.68 -46.99
C ASP A 54 -10.60 -16.46 -46.13
N VAL A 55 -11.03 -15.24 -46.51
CA VAL A 55 -10.80 -14.00 -45.77
C VAL A 55 -12.11 -13.25 -45.53
N ILE A 56 -12.39 -12.89 -44.30
CA ILE A 56 -13.53 -12.05 -43.92
C ILE A 56 -13.00 -10.66 -43.55
N ARG A 57 -13.32 -9.63 -44.38
CA ARG A 57 -12.93 -8.22 -44.17
C ARG A 57 -13.86 -7.47 -43.21
N GLY A 58 -14.60 -8.20 -42.40
CA GLY A 58 -15.49 -7.71 -41.34
C GLY A 58 -15.43 -8.61 -40.12
N ASN A 59 -16.48 -8.57 -39.30
CA ASN A 59 -16.61 -9.50 -38.18
C ASN A 59 -17.17 -10.85 -38.68
N LEU A 60 -16.70 -11.93 -38.02
CA LEU A 60 -17.37 -13.22 -38.07
C LEU A 60 -18.26 -13.34 -36.82
N ILE A 61 -19.57 -13.40 -37.06
CA ILE A 61 -20.58 -13.51 -36.00
C ILE A 61 -21.19 -14.89 -36.06
N ILE A 62 -20.98 -15.71 -35.02
CA ILE A 62 -21.42 -17.10 -34.92
C ILE A 62 -22.54 -17.17 -33.89
N GLY A 63 -23.73 -17.55 -34.37
CA GLY A 63 -24.96 -17.60 -33.57
C GLY A 63 -25.70 -16.27 -33.52
N ALA A 64 -27.00 -16.32 -33.25
CA ALA A 64 -27.84 -15.14 -33.07
C ALA A 64 -27.82 -14.66 -31.62
N GLU A 65 -28.04 -13.36 -31.43
CA GLU A 65 -28.29 -12.78 -30.12
C GLU A 65 -29.64 -13.21 -29.55
N LYS A 66 -29.80 -13.16 -28.25
CA LYS A 66 -31.04 -13.50 -27.55
C LYS A 66 -32.21 -12.63 -28.03
N GLY A 67 -33.27 -13.30 -28.51
CA GLY A 67 -34.43 -12.62 -29.08
C GLY A 67 -34.40 -12.44 -30.59
N GLY A 68 -33.34 -12.88 -31.28
CA GLY A 68 -33.26 -12.92 -32.73
C GLY A 68 -34.16 -13.99 -33.36
N PRO A 69 -34.44 -13.90 -34.68
CA PRO A 69 -35.56 -14.63 -35.31
C PRO A 69 -35.32 -16.11 -35.59
N ALA A 70 -34.15 -16.70 -35.30
CA ALA A 70 -33.92 -18.12 -35.62
C ALA A 70 -33.03 -18.80 -34.57
N PHE A 71 -33.63 -19.68 -33.78
CA PHE A 71 -32.92 -20.59 -32.88
C PHE A 71 -32.60 -21.92 -33.55
N ASP A 72 -32.06 -21.89 -34.76
CA ASP A 72 -31.43 -23.09 -35.25
C ASP A 72 -29.98 -23.09 -34.79
N SER A 73 -29.72 -24.00 -33.87
CA SER A 73 -28.46 -24.05 -33.15
C SER A 73 -27.35 -24.54 -34.07
N ILE A 74 -26.38 -23.69 -34.36
CA ILE A 74 -25.15 -24.13 -35.03
C ILE A 74 -24.44 -25.14 -34.13
N ARG A 75 -24.26 -26.38 -34.62
CA ARG A 75 -23.68 -27.48 -33.84
C ARG A 75 -22.21 -27.75 -34.16
N ASN A 76 -21.76 -27.44 -35.38
CA ASN A 76 -20.37 -27.55 -35.77
C ASN A 76 -19.99 -26.40 -36.73
N LEU A 77 -18.72 -26.21 -36.93
CA LEU A 77 -18.14 -25.19 -37.79
C LEU A 77 -17.25 -25.79 -38.90
N GLU A 78 -17.50 -27.04 -39.28
CA GLU A 78 -16.72 -27.73 -40.32
C GLU A 78 -16.72 -26.95 -41.63
N GLY A 79 -17.81 -26.21 -41.93
CA GLY A 79 -17.89 -25.35 -43.10
C GLY A 79 -16.90 -24.16 -43.10
N LEU A 80 -16.23 -23.87 -41.98
CA LEU A 80 -15.23 -22.81 -41.85
C LEU A 80 -13.80 -23.34 -41.90
N GLU A 81 -13.56 -24.58 -42.30
CA GLU A 81 -12.23 -25.19 -42.28
C GLU A 81 -11.21 -24.51 -43.21
N ASN A 82 -11.67 -23.78 -44.22
CA ASN A 82 -10.82 -23.05 -45.17
C ASN A 82 -10.61 -21.57 -44.77
N LEU A 83 -11.26 -21.07 -43.74
CA LEU A 83 -11.13 -19.68 -43.31
C LEU A 83 -9.73 -19.45 -42.73
N LEU A 84 -9.01 -18.49 -43.33
CA LEU A 84 -7.63 -18.15 -42.99
C LEU A 84 -7.52 -16.89 -42.14
N GLU A 85 -8.40 -15.91 -42.36
CA GLU A 85 -8.29 -14.60 -41.72
C GLU A 85 -9.66 -13.96 -41.45
N VAL A 86 -9.76 -13.29 -40.32
CA VAL A 86 -10.87 -12.40 -39.94
C VAL A 86 -10.26 -11.04 -39.57
N GLU A 87 -10.40 -10.04 -40.45
CA GLU A 87 -9.78 -8.72 -40.25
C GLU A 87 -10.32 -7.96 -39.01
N TYR A 88 -11.51 -8.33 -38.53
CA TYR A 88 -12.11 -7.80 -37.32
C TYR A 88 -12.33 -8.93 -36.27
N ASN A 89 -13.40 -8.86 -35.51
CA ASN A 89 -13.59 -9.77 -34.39
C ASN A 89 -14.28 -11.08 -34.82
N VAL A 90 -13.90 -12.15 -34.16
CA VAL A 90 -14.72 -13.36 -34.05
C VAL A 90 -15.62 -13.21 -32.84
N ILE A 91 -16.93 -13.21 -33.05
CA ILE A 91 -17.96 -13.00 -32.02
C ILE A 91 -18.79 -14.28 -31.92
N VAL A 92 -18.85 -14.87 -30.74
CA VAL A 92 -19.61 -16.10 -30.48
C VAL A 92 -20.80 -15.77 -29.59
N ASN A 93 -22.01 -15.91 -30.14
CA ASN A 93 -23.25 -15.60 -29.46
C ASN A 93 -23.85 -16.84 -28.74
N GLU A 94 -24.81 -16.61 -27.83
CA GLU A 94 -25.40 -17.63 -26.96
C GLU A 94 -26.11 -18.81 -27.69
N THR A 95 -26.59 -18.59 -28.90
CA THR A 95 -27.30 -19.60 -29.68
C THR A 95 -26.35 -20.60 -30.36
N PHE A 96 -25.03 -20.38 -30.28
CA PHE A 96 -24.08 -21.41 -30.67
C PHE A 96 -24.24 -22.65 -29.74
N ALA A 97 -24.65 -23.76 -30.31
CA ALA A 97 -24.92 -24.98 -29.58
C ALA A 97 -23.82 -26.04 -29.68
N GLY A 98 -22.76 -25.78 -30.43
CA GLY A 98 -21.61 -26.66 -30.53
C GLY A 98 -20.83 -26.77 -29.22
N GLU A 99 -20.25 -27.92 -28.99
CA GLU A 99 -19.36 -28.12 -27.85
C GLU A 99 -17.95 -27.56 -28.07
N THR A 100 -17.57 -27.29 -29.33
CA THR A 100 -16.25 -26.85 -29.70
C THR A 100 -16.32 -25.68 -30.69
N LEU A 101 -15.71 -24.57 -30.34
CA LEU A 101 -15.35 -23.50 -31.29
C LEU A 101 -14.06 -23.93 -32.00
N ASN A 102 -14.20 -24.49 -33.22
CA ASN A 102 -13.06 -24.96 -33.99
C ASN A 102 -12.96 -24.19 -35.32
N LEU A 103 -11.92 -23.39 -35.45
CA LEU A 103 -11.55 -22.68 -36.71
C LEU A 103 -10.15 -23.18 -37.12
N LYS A 104 -10.13 -24.34 -37.73
CA LYS A 104 -8.95 -25.18 -37.92
C LYS A 104 -7.80 -24.49 -38.67
N SER A 105 -8.12 -23.68 -39.70
CA SER A 105 -7.13 -23.05 -40.56
C SER A 105 -6.93 -21.56 -40.29
N LEU A 106 -7.68 -20.99 -39.35
CA LEU A 106 -7.60 -19.56 -39.01
C LEU A 106 -6.20 -19.22 -38.47
N ARG A 107 -5.53 -18.26 -39.14
CA ARG A 107 -4.15 -17.82 -38.85
C ARG A 107 -4.08 -16.50 -38.12
N SER A 108 -5.02 -15.57 -38.45
CA SER A 108 -5.08 -14.27 -37.81
C SER A 108 -6.50 -13.78 -37.62
N MET A 109 -6.69 -12.98 -36.57
CA MET A 109 -7.92 -12.23 -36.29
C MET A 109 -7.59 -10.96 -35.51
N TYR A 110 -8.48 -9.96 -35.58
CA TYR A 110 -8.34 -8.76 -34.76
C TYR A 110 -8.57 -9.07 -33.28
N GLY A 111 -9.64 -9.76 -32.95
CA GLY A 111 -9.91 -10.17 -31.57
C GLY A 111 -10.93 -11.31 -31.48
N LEU A 112 -10.88 -12.01 -30.36
CA LEU A 112 -11.92 -12.96 -29.97
C LEU A 112 -12.71 -12.35 -28.83
N THR A 113 -13.99 -12.13 -29.07
CA THR A 113 -14.85 -11.51 -28.07
C THR A 113 -16.23 -12.18 -28.07
N ARG A 114 -17.03 -11.74 -27.16
CA ARG A 114 -18.40 -12.15 -26.99
C ARG A 114 -19.26 -10.89 -26.83
N THR A 115 -20.49 -10.91 -27.34
CA THR A 115 -21.47 -9.86 -27.01
C THR A 115 -21.90 -9.97 -25.54
N THR A 116 -21.85 -8.86 -24.83
CA THR A 116 -22.55 -8.67 -23.56
C THR A 116 -23.83 -7.90 -23.82
N ASP A 117 -24.94 -8.23 -23.17
CA ASP A 117 -26.08 -7.33 -23.17
C ASP A 117 -25.73 -6.03 -22.42
N ASP A 118 -26.41 -4.94 -22.72
CA ASP A 118 -26.21 -3.62 -22.10
C ASP A 118 -26.42 -3.61 -20.56
N ARG A 119 -26.83 -4.74 -19.96
CA ARG A 119 -27.06 -4.92 -18.52
C ARG A 119 -25.95 -5.68 -17.82
N GLY A 120 -24.86 -6.02 -18.51
CA GLY A 120 -23.77 -6.79 -17.93
C GLY A 120 -24.10 -8.27 -17.65
N ASN A 121 -25.27 -8.76 -18.09
CA ASN A 121 -25.63 -10.15 -17.95
C ASN A 121 -24.80 -10.99 -18.91
N ASN A 122 -24.09 -11.96 -18.36
CA ASN A 122 -23.25 -12.86 -19.12
C ASN A 122 -24.11 -13.83 -19.96
N ILE A 123 -24.15 -13.62 -21.26
CA ILE A 123 -24.75 -14.57 -22.20
C ILE A 123 -23.82 -15.78 -22.30
N ILE A 124 -24.32 -16.96 -21.97
CA ILE A 124 -23.53 -18.17 -21.84
C ILE A 124 -23.88 -19.13 -22.99
N CYS A 125 -22.87 -19.52 -23.78
CA CYS A 125 -22.99 -20.63 -24.69
C CYS A 125 -23.03 -21.95 -23.88
N LYS A 126 -24.21 -22.46 -23.59
CA LYS A 126 -24.40 -23.52 -22.60
C LYS A 126 -23.64 -24.82 -22.88
N ASN A 127 -23.36 -25.11 -24.15
CA ASN A 127 -22.72 -26.36 -24.56
C ASN A 127 -21.23 -26.18 -24.87
N LEU A 128 -20.72 -24.95 -24.99
CA LEU A 128 -19.35 -24.68 -25.42
C LEU A 128 -18.37 -25.07 -24.29
N LYS A 129 -17.55 -26.09 -24.57
CA LYS A 129 -16.53 -26.62 -23.66
C LYS A 129 -15.11 -26.38 -24.14
N ASN A 130 -14.90 -26.30 -25.46
CA ASN A 130 -13.57 -26.26 -26.05
C ASN A 130 -13.42 -25.10 -27.01
N ILE A 131 -12.29 -24.46 -26.97
CA ILE A 131 -11.84 -23.46 -27.98
C ILE A 131 -10.58 -24.02 -28.60
N VAL A 132 -10.64 -24.34 -29.91
CA VAL A 132 -9.58 -25.02 -30.65
C VAL A 132 -9.26 -24.23 -31.92
N LEU A 133 -8.14 -23.51 -31.90
CA LEU A 133 -7.67 -22.65 -32.98
C LEU A 133 -6.20 -23.01 -33.30
N PRO A 134 -5.95 -24.21 -33.85
CA PRO A 134 -4.62 -24.79 -33.89
C PRO A 134 -3.63 -24.08 -34.83
N SER A 135 -4.14 -23.36 -35.82
CA SER A 135 -3.30 -22.63 -36.78
C SER A 135 -3.19 -21.13 -36.48
N LEU A 136 -3.89 -20.63 -35.44
CA LEU A 136 -3.89 -19.22 -35.09
C LEU A 136 -2.51 -18.77 -34.60
N THR A 137 -1.90 -17.82 -35.31
CA THR A 137 -0.56 -17.31 -34.97
C THR A 137 -0.59 -15.93 -34.34
N GLU A 138 -1.60 -15.12 -34.65
CA GLU A 138 -1.69 -13.74 -34.16
C GLU A 138 -3.13 -13.31 -33.87
N VAL A 139 -3.27 -12.55 -32.77
CA VAL A 139 -4.46 -11.76 -32.45
C VAL A 139 -4.02 -10.31 -32.29
N VAL A 140 -4.54 -9.42 -33.16
CA VAL A 140 -4.07 -8.02 -33.24
C VAL A 140 -4.48 -7.21 -32.01
N SER A 141 -5.68 -7.43 -31.49
CA SER A 141 -6.22 -6.77 -30.29
C SER A 141 -6.20 -7.73 -29.10
N GLY A 142 -7.33 -8.26 -28.68
CA GLY A 142 -7.40 -9.05 -27.45
C GLY A 142 -8.28 -10.29 -27.58
N ILE A 143 -8.15 -11.13 -26.55
CA ILE A 143 -8.96 -12.36 -26.37
C ILE A 143 -9.75 -12.22 -25.08
N THR A 144 -11.08 -12.36 -25.17
CA THR A 144 -11.97 -12.38 -24.01
C THR A 144 -12.84 -13.64 -24.00
N ILE A 145 -12.55 -14.54 -23.08
CA ILE A 145 -13.27 -15.79 -22.86
C ILE A 145 -13.91 -15.72 -21.47
N ARG A 146 -15.22 -15.51 -21.41
CA ARG A 146 -16.02 -15.46 -20.18
C ARG A 146 -17.16 -16.47 -20.28
N GLN A 147 -16.81 -17.76 -20.18
CA GLN A 147 -17.73 -18.88 -20.34
C GLN A 147 -17.47 -19.89 -19.22
N PRO A 148 -18.42 -20.17 -18.31
CA PRO A 148 -18.17 -20.99 -17.13
C PRO A 148 -17.81 -22.44 -17.45
N HIS A 149 -18.28 -22.98 -18.59
CA HIS A 149 -18.11 -24.38 -18.93
C HIS A 149 -16.93 -24.70 -19.85
N ILE A 150 -16.06 -23.72 -20.14
CA ILE A 150 -14.85 -23.99 -20.92
C ILE A 150 -13.91 -24.91 -20.13
N GLN A 151 -13.56 -26.03 -20.75
CA GLN A 151 -12.69 -27.06 -20.22
C GLN A 151 -11.32 -27.05 -20.86
N ARG A 152 -11.22 -26.66 -22.15
CA ARG A 152 -9.98 -26.66 -22.91
C ARG A 152 -9.83 -25.41 -23.78
N ILE A 153 -8.63 -24.87 -23.81
CA ILE A 153 -8.22 -23.79 -24.70
C ILE A 153 -6.95 -24.24 -25.42
N GLU A 154 -7.03 -24.44 -26.73
CA GLU A 154 -5.94 -24.93 -27.57
C GLU A 154 -5.65 -23.96 -28.70
N MET A 155 -4.55 -23.22 -28.58
CA MET A 155 -4.00 -22.31 -29.59
C MET A 155 -2.47 -22.51 -29.65
N PRO A 156 -1.99 -23.74 -29.97
CA PRO A 156 -0.58 -24.07 -29.86
C PRO A 156 0.34 -23.27 -30.79
N ALA A 157 -0.17 -22.75 -31.89
CA ALA A 157 0.59 -21.92 -32.82
C ALA A 157 0.55 -20.41 -32.50
N LEU A 158 -0.23 -19.98 -31.50
CA LEU A 158 -0.38 -18.56 -31.17
C LEU A 158 0.94 -18.00 -30.63
N VAL A 159 1.49 -17.01 -31.34
CA VAL A 159 2.77 -16.36 -31.00
C VAL A 159 2.53 -15.03 -30.29
N ARG A 160 1.51 -14.27 -30.73
CA ARG A 160 1.31 -12.91 -30.24
C ARG A 160 -0.15 -12.53 -30.01
N VAL A 161 -0.38 -11.82 -28.90
CA VAL A 161 -1.63 -11.10 -28.60
C VAL A 161 -1.30 -9.62 -28.42
N GLY A 162 -1.91 -8.76 -29.27
CA GLY A 162 -1.62 -7.33 -29.28
C GLY A 162 -2.27 -6.52 -28.17
N GLY A 163 -3.21 -7.09 -27.44
CA GLY A 163 -3.90 -6.49 -26.29
C GLY A 163 -3.99 -7.45 -25.10
N ASN A 164 -5.10 -7.39 -24.39
CA ASN A 164 -5.33 -8.26 -23.22
C ASN A 164 -5.81 -9.66 -23.62
N MET A 165 -5.42 -10.66 -22.84
CA MET A 165 -6.02 -11.98 -22.87
C MET A 165 -6.69 -12.27 -21.54
N THR A 166 -8.02 -12.34 -21.53
CA THR A 166 -8.82 -12.58 -20.33
C THR A 166 -9.57 -13.91 -20.46
N VAL A 167 -9.35 -14.81 -19.52
CA VAL A 167 -10.02 -16.09 -19.40
C VAL A 167 -10.70 -16.17 -18.03
N ASN A 168 -12.03 -16.27 -18.02
CA ASN A 168 -12.82 -16.45 -16.81
C ASN A 168 -13.75 -17.65 -17.03
N THR A 169 -13.47 -18.75 -16.34
CA THR A 169 -14.18 -20.03 -16.51
C THR A 169 -14.06 -20.90 -15.27
N ASP A 170 -15.10 -21.72 -14.98
CA ASP A 170 -15.16 -22.56 -13.78
C ASP A 170 -14.61 -23.98 -13.98
N GLU A 171 -14.45 -24.42 -15.24
CA GLU A 171 -14.19 -25.83 -15.54
C GLU A 171 -12.87 -26.08 -16.28
N LEU A 172 -12.03 -25.05 -16.47
CA LEU A 172 -10.79 -25.19 -17.22
C LEU A 172 -9.89 -26.26 -16.60
N ASN A 173 -9.50 -27.25 -17.42
CA ASN A 173 -8.61 -28.32 -17.03
C ASN A 173 -7.35 -28.42 -17.93
N ALA A 174 -7.38 -27.81 -19.11
CA ALA A 174 -6.25 -27.80 -20.03
C ALA A 174 -6.14 -26.50 -20.80
N ILE A 175 -4.90 -26.03 -20.95
CA ILE A 175 -4.54 -24.88 -21.76
C ILE A 175 -3.30 -25.25 -22.59
N ASP A 176 -3.34 -24.96 -23.90
CA ASP A 176 -2.20 -25.07 -24.79
C ASP A 176 -1.97 -23.76 -25.51
N LEU A 177 -0.98 -23.03 -25.05
CA LEU A 177 -0.45 -21.77 -25.58
C LEU A 177 1.08 -21.89 -25.69
N THR A 178 1.58 -23.05 -26.09
CA THR A 178 3.01 -23.39 -26.02
C THR A 178 3.92 -22.50 -26.85
N SER A 179 3.40 -21.87 -27.93
CA SER A 179 4.18 -20.94 -28.76
C SER A 179 3.98 -19.47 -28.40
N LEU A 180 3.20 -19.14 -27.37
CA LEU A 180 2.90 -17.73 -27.03
C LEU A 180 4.15 -17.04 -26.50
N GLU A 181 4.69 -16.11 -27.31
CA GLU A 181 5.91 -15.35 -26.96
C GLU A 181 5.61 -13.98 -26.34
N THR A 182 4.53 -13.31 -26.80
CA THR A 182 4.27 -11.93 -26.38
C THR A 182 2.79 -11.66 -26.17
N VAL A 183 2.46 -11.04 -25.03
CA VAL A 183 1.17 -10.40 -24.78
C VAL A 183 1.43 -8.93 -24.42
N ARG A 184 0.90 -7.99 -25.23
CA ARG A 184 1.15 -6.55 -25.00
C ARG A 184 0.36 -5.95 -23.85
N GLY A 185 -0.81 -6.53 -23.51
CA GLY A 185 -1.65 -6.12 -22.41
C GLY A 185 -1.55 -7.07 -21.23
N ASP A 186 -2.63 -7.15 -20.45
CA ASP A 186 -2.77 -8.06 -19.32
C ASP A 186 -3.06 -9.48 -19.79
N LEU A 187 -2.57 -10.44 -19.03
CA LEU A 187 -2.88 -11.86 -19.18
C LEU A 187 -3.56 -12.34 -17.89
N SER A 188 -4.87 -12.61 -17.97
CA SER A 188 -5.67 -12.92 -16.79
C SER A 188 -6.40 -14.25 -16.92
N PHE A 189 -6.19 -15.11 -15.94
CA PHE A 189 -6.92 -16.36 -15.76
C PHE A 189 -7.60 -16.35 -14.39
N THR A 190 -8.93 -16.39 -14.40
CA THR A 190 -9.74 -16.34 -13.19
C THR A 190 -10.73 -17.48 -13.21
N SER A 191 -10.86 -18.17 -12.09
CA SER A 191 -11.96 -19.10 -11.89
C SER A 191 -13.21 -18.36 -11.41
N GLY A 192 -14.36 -18.88 -11.79
CA GLY A 192 -15.64 -18.49 -11.19
C GLY A 192 -15.90 -19.21 -9.86
N ARG A 193 -17.19 -19.39 -9.53
CA ARG A 193 -17.63 -19.88 -8.20
C ARG A 193 -17.22 -21.31 -7.84
N ASN A 194 -16.97 -22.18 -8.82
CA ASN A 194 -16.75 -23.61 -8.58
C ASN A 194 -15.28 -24.03 -8.59
N GLY A 195 -14.37 -23.12 -8.95
CA GLY A 195 -12.93 -23.36 -9.06
C GLY A 195 -12.54 -24.21 -10.29
N THR A 196 -11.49 -23.80 -10.99
CA THR A 196 -10.95 -24.54 -12.14
C THR A 196 -10.26 -25.83 -11.68
N LYS A 197 -10.13 -26.80 -12.62
CA LYS A 197 -9.40 -28.05 -12.42
C LYS A 197 -7.97 -27.97 -12.96
N LEU A 198 -7.53 -26.80 -13.40
CA LEU A 198 -6.19 -26.59 -13.94
C LEU A 198 -5.13 -26.84 -12.86
N GLU A 199 -4.29 -27.86 -13.08
CA GLU A 199 -3.25 -28.24 -12.14
C GLU A 199 -1.92 -27.56 -12.42
N THR A 200 -1.64 -27.25 -13.70
CA THR A 200 -0.41 -26.57 -14.13
C THR A 200 -0.75 -25.43 -15.07
N PHE A 201 -0.18 -24.27 -14.79
CA PHE A 201 -0.19 -23.13 -15.70
C PHE A 201 1.19 -23.00 -16.34
N SER A 202 1.31 -23.29 -17.65
CA SER A 202 2.59 -23.27 -18.36
C SER A 202 2.49 -22.46 -19.65
N LEU A 203 3.40 -21.50 -19.80
CA LEU A 203 3.63 -20.72 -21.00
C LEU A 203 5.13 -20.69 -21.32
N PRO A 204 5.67 -21.82 -21.84
CA PRO A 204 7.11 -22.04 -21.92
C PRO A 204 7.84 -21.09 -22.87
N ALA A 205 7.16 -20.52 -23.86
CA ALA A 205 7.75 -19.59 -24.82
C ALA A 205 7.53 -18.11 -24.47
N LEU A 206 6.77 -17.79 -23.40
CA LEU A 206 6.42 -16.41 -23.06
C LEU A 206 7.66 -15.64 -22.58
N LYS A 207 8.06 -14.61 -23.34
CA LYS A 207 9.26 -13.78 -23.09
C LYS A 207 8.90 -12.42 -22.51
N GLU A 208 7.81 -11.83 -23.03
CA GLU A 208 7.41 -10.45 -22.70
C GLU A 208 5.92 -10.37 -22.41
N LEU A 209 5.59 -9.75 -21.29
CA LEU A 209 4.24 -9.39 -20.91
C LEU A 209 4.18 -7.89 -20.62
N GLY A 210 3.46 -7.14 -21.46
CA GLY A 210 3.36 -5.68 -21.31
C GLY A 210 2.55 -5.25 -20.09
N GLY A 211 1.52 -6.02 -19.72
CA GLY A 211 0.69 -5.82 -18.55
C GLY A 211 0.97 -6.80 -17.41
N THR A 212 -0.03 -7.07 -16.61
CA THR A 212 0.04 -7.97 -15.45
C THR A 212 -0.38 -9.40 -15.81
N LEU A 213 0.41 -10.39 -15.39
CA LEU A 213 -0.05 -11.77 -15.27
C LEU A 213 -0.90 -11.90 -14.00
N SER A 214 -2.17 -12.25 -14.17
CA SER A 214 -3.10 -12.42 -13.05
C SER A 214 -3.66 -13.84 -13.02
N LEU A 215 -3.36 -14.58 -11.96
CA LEU A 215 -3.86 -15.93 -11.69
C LEU A 215 -4.72 -15.89 -10.43
N SER A 216 -6.05 -16.03 -10.58
CA SER A 216 -6.98 -15.80 -9.48
C SER A 216 -7.92 -16.96 -9.27
N ASP A 217 -8.03 -17.41 -8.02
CA ASP A 217 -8.97 -18.45 -7.59
C ASP A 217 -8.85 -19.78 -8.37
N ILE A 218 -7.60 -20.24 -8.60
CA ILE A 218 -7.28 -21.51 -9.26
C ILE A 218 -6.86 -22.55 -8.21
N PRO A 219 -7.81 -23.16 -7.50
CA PRO A 219 -7.53 -23.90 -6.26
C PRO A 219 -6.83 -25.26 -6.48
N GLN A 220 -6.80 -25.77 -7.70
CA GLN A 220 -6.11 -27.03 -8.01
C GLN A 220 -4.71 -26.83 -8.54
N MET A 221 -4.30 -25.58 -8.81
CA MET A 221 -3.00 -25.27 -9.37
C MET A 221 -1.88 -25.58 -8.39
N THR A 222 -0.93 -26.43 -8.84
CA THR A 222 0.24 -26.87 -8.09
C THR A 222 1.54 -26.30 -8.67
N ALA A 223 1.52 -25.84 -9.93
CA ALA A 223 2.72 -25.32 -10.59
C ALA A 223 2.38 -24.16 -11.54
N VAL A 224 3.29 -23.19 -11.56
CA VAL A 224 3.38 -22.12 -12.57
C VAL A 224 4.74 -22.23 -13.25
N ASP A 225 4.74 -22.40 -14.57
CA ASP A 225 5.93 -22.64 -15.38
C ASP A 225 6.07 -21.55 -16.47
N LEU A 226 7.01 -20.64 -16.28
CA LEU A 226 7.29 -19.48 -17.11
C LEU A 226 8.80 -19.33 -17.33
N PRO A 227 9.48 -20.33 -17.91
CA PRO A 227 10.94 -20.41 -17.94
C PRO A 227 11.60 -19.31 -18.76
N ASP A 228 10.91 -18.74 -19.75
CA ASP A 228 11.45 -17.72 -20.65
C ASP A 228 10.97 -16.29 -20.32
N LEU A 229 10.14 -16.09 -19.29
CA LEU A 229 9.59 -14.77 -18.95
C LEU A 229 10.66 -13.85 -18.34
N ALA A 230 11.21 -12.97 -19.17
CA ALA A 230 12.25 -12.02 -18.79
C ALA A 230 11.73 -10.66 -18.33
N SER A 231 10.55 -10.25 -18.79
CA SER A 231 9.92 -8.98 -18.37
C SER A 231 8.41 -9.07 -18.29
N ALA A 232 7.83 -8.38 -17.30
CA ALA A 232 6.39 -8.24 -17.14
C ALA A 232 6.03 -6.86 -16.56
N GLY A 233 4.81 -6.40 -16.87
CA GLY A 233 4.24 -5.24 -16.22
C GLY A 233 3.97 -5.51 -14.74
N GLY A 234 3.44 -6.69 -14.41
CA GLY A 234 3.19 -7.13 -13.04
C GLY A 234 2.96 -8.64 -12.97
N PHE A 235 2.90 -9.16 -11.74
CA PHE A 235 2.55 -10.54 -11.44
C PHE A 235 1.65 -10.60 -10.22
N SER A 236 0.44 -11.13 -10.37
CA SER A 236 -0.52 -11.30 -9.27
C SER A 236 -1.01 -12.73 -9.20
N MET A 237 -0.90 -13.36 -8.02
CA MET A 237 -1.45 -14.68 -7.77
C MET A 237 -2.24 -14.67 -6.47
N THR A 238 -3.54 -14.99 -6.58
CA THR A 238 -4.46 -14.91 -5.45
C THR A 238 -5.36 -16.15 -5.38
N GLY A 239 -5.50 -16.73 -4.18
CA GLY A 239 -6.44 -17.85 -3.97
C GLY A 239 -6.01 -19.17 -4.62
N CYS A 240 -4.74 -19.35 -5.00
CA CYS A 240 -4.19 -20.57 -5.57
C CYS A 240 -3.66 -21.47 -4.44
N VAL A 241 -4.59 -22.08 -3.70
CA VAL A 241 -4.36 -22.68 -2.38
C VAL A 241 -3.49 -23.92 -2.34
N LYS A 242 -3.20 -24.57 -3.48
CA LYS A 242 -2.37 -25.80 -3.54
C LYS A 242 -0.93 -25.57 -3.98
N ILE A 243 -0.62 -24.39 -4.53
CA ILE A 243 0.75 -24.10 -4.96
C ILE A 243 1.67 -24.01 -3.75
N SER A 244 2.80 -24.70 -3.79
CA SER A 244 3.77 -24.72 -2.69
C SER A 244 5.01 -23.87 -2.95
N ASN A 245 5.36 -23.65 -4.21
CA ASN A 245 6.47 -22.80 -4.59
C ASN A 245 6.14 -21.95 -5.83
N LEU A 246 6.74 -20.79 -5.89
CA LEU A 246 6.71 -19.90 -7.04
C LEU A 246 8.13 -19.46 -7.36
N THR A 247 8.65 -19.87 -8.51
CA THR A 247 10.03 -19.60 -8.90
C THR A 247 10.09 -19.07 -10.32
N ASN A 248 10.83 -17.97 -10.53
CA ASN A 248 11.27 -17.52 -11.83
C ASN A 248 12.72 -17.04 -11.72
N THR A 249 13.62 -17.63 -12.51
CA THR A 249 15.07 -17.41 -12.42
C THR A 249 15.64 -16.50 -13.49
N ILE A 250 14.81 -15.91 -14.33
CA ILE A 250 15.24 -15.02 -15.41
C ILE A 250 14.55 -13.66 -15.43
N LEU A 251 13.45 -13.51 -14.68
CA LEU A 251 12.73 -12.23 -14.59
C LEU A 251 13.62 -11.19 -13.91
N GLU A 252 14.01 -10.16 -14.67
CA GLU A 252 14.89 -9.11 -14.16
C GLU A 252 14.15 -7.84 -13.70
N ASN A 253 13.02 -7.54 -14.32
CA ASN A 253 12.31 -6.30 -14.06
C ASN A 253 10.79 -6.51 -14.04
N LEU A 254 10.15 -5.95 -13.00
CA LEU A 254 8.71 -5.74 -12.92
C LEU A 254 8.45 -4.23 -12.86
N THR A 255 7.76 -3.68 -13.85
CA THR A 255 7.46 -2.24 -13.82
C THR A 255 6.35 -1.88 -12.84
N GLY A 256 5.46 -2.82 -12.56
CA GLY A 256 4.37 -2.74 -11.59
C GLY A 256 4.61 -3.65 -10.38
N GLU A 257 3.60 -4.42 -10.01
CA GLU A 257 3.52 -5.12 -8.74
C GLU A 257 3.76 -6.63 -8.87
N LEU A 258 4.46 -7.20 -7.90
CA LEU A 258 4.36 -8.61 -7.52
C LEU A 258 3.42 -8.69 -6.32
N THR A 259 2.27 -9.37 -6.47
CA THR A 259 1.30 -9.51 -5.39
C THR A 259 0.91 -10.97 -5.20
N LEU A 260 1.14 -11.50 -3.99
CA LEU A 260 0.81 -12.85 -3.59
C LEU A 260 -0.10 -12.81 -2.35
N SER A 261 -1.31 -13.41 -2.46
CA SER A 261 -2.30 -13.33 -1.38
C SER A 261 -3.26 -14.53 -1.39
N GLY A 262 -3.53 -15.11 -0.23
CA GLY A 262 -4.49 -16.21 -0.08
C GLY A 262 -4.03 -17.54 -0.67
N ASN A 263 -2.72 -17.72 -0.90
CA ASN A 263 -2.12 -18.93 -1.42
C ASN A 263 -1.63 -19.80 -0.24
N ASN A 264 -2.57 -20.40 0.47
CA ASN A 264 -2.37 -20.98 1.81
C ASN A 264 -1.38 -22.16 1.91
N SER A 265 -0.85 -22.68 0.82
CA SER A 265 0.20 -23.72 0.81
C SER A 265 1.55 -23.18 0.31
N LEU A 266 1.61 -21.90 -0.10
CA LEU A 266 2.81 -21.31 -0.65
C LEU A 266 3.86 -21.15 0.45
N SER A 267 4.97 -21.91 0.34
CA SER A 267 6.06 -21.91 1.30
C SER A 267 7.33 -21.23 0.79
N GLU A 268 7.51 -21.17 -0.53
CA GLU A 268 8.72 -20.64 -1.15
C GLU A 268 8.39 -19.66 -2.29
N VAL A 269 9.06 -18.51 -2.29
CA VAL A 269 8.95 -17.47 -3.33
C VAL A 269 10.34 -17.07 -3.79
N GLN A 270 10.69 -17.34 -5.05
CA GLN A 270 12.05 -17.17 -5.55
C GLN A 270 12.08 -16.39 -6.87
N PHE A 271 12.63 -15.19 -6.83
CA PHE A 271 12.94 -14.33 -7.97
C PHE A 271 14.39 -13.81 -7.86
N PRO A 272 15.39 -14.71 -7.89
CA PRO A 272 16.78 -14.37 -7.56
C PRO A 272 17.44 -13.41 -8.55
N THR A 273 16.88 -13.25 -9.75
CA THR A 273 17.36 -12.35 -10.80
C THR A 273 16.65 -11.01 -10.86
N LEU A 274 15.54 -10.84 -10.11
CA LEU A 274 14.75 -9.62 -10.12
C LEU A 274 15.55 -8.47 -9.51
N LYS A 275 15.89 -7.47 -10.32
CA LYS A 275 16.69 -6.29 -9.93
C LYS A 275 15.86 -5.11 -9.48
N LYS A 276 14.65 -4.99 -10.05
CA LYS A 276 13.75 -3.86 -9.79
C LYS A 276 12.29 -4.27 -9.86
N ALA A 277 11.48 -3.75 -8.94
CA ALA A 277 10.03 -3.89 -8.93
C ALA A 277 9.35 -2.58 -8.51
N GLY A 278 8.15 -2.33 -9.03
CA GLY A 278 7.28 -1.27 -8.52
C GLY A 278 6.83 -1.56 -7.09
N SER A 279 6.32 -2.77 -6.85
CA SER A 279 6.12 -3.28 -5.49
C SER A 279 6.33 -4.80 -5.41
N VAL A 280 6.61 -5.26 -4.18
CA VAL A 280 6.63 -6.68 -3.79
C VAL A 280 5.74 -6.81 -2.55
N ASN A 281 4.57 -7.41 -2.74
CA ASN A 281 3.55 -7.59 -1.70
C ASN A 281 3.35 -9.10 -1.48
N ILE A 282 3.80 -9.63 -0.34
CA ILE A 282 3.63 -11.04 0.03
C ILE A 282 2.83 -11.07 1.32
N LEU A 283 1.56 -11.51 1.20
CA LEU A 283 0.56 -11.46 2.27
C LEU A 283 0.12 -12.87 2.70
N ASP A 284 0.96 -13.88 2.47
CA ASP A 284 0.66 -15.30 2.69
C ASP A 284 1.44 -15.85 3.89
N GLY A 285 0.73 -16.17 4.96
CA GLY A 285 1.29 -16.59 6.25
C GLY A 285 2.07 -17.91 6.27
N THR A 286 2.11 -18.68 5.17
CA THR A 286 2.86 -19.94 5.07
C THR A 286 4.22 -19.81 4.42
N VAL A 287 4.56 -18.63 3.87
CA VAL A 287 5.84 -18.40 3.20
C VAL A 287 6.96 -18.36 4.24
N GLY A 288 7.82 -19.38 4.19
CA GLY A 288 8.98 -19.54 5.07
C GLY A 288 10.33 -19.28 4.38
N PHE A 289 10.33 -19.12 3.07
CA PHE A 289 11.53 -18.81 2.31
C PHE A 289 11.25 -17.81 1.18
N VAL A 290 12.07 -16.78 1.10
CA VAL A 290 12.04 -15.81 0.01
C VAL A 290 13.45 -15.60 -0.56
N ASP A 291 13.55 -15.49 -1.88
CA ASP A 291 14.81 -15.18 -2.57
C ASP A 291 14.60 -14.05 -3.60
N PHE A 292 14.99 -12.86 -3.22
CA PHE A 292 15.06 -11.64 -4.04
C PHE A 292 16.48 -11.07 -3.98
N THR A 293 17.48 -11.95 -3.99
CA THR A 293 18.87 -11.58 -3.70
C THR A 293 19.50 -10.60 -4.70
N ALA A 294 18.94 -10.44 -5.90
CA ALA A 294 19.36 -9.41 -6.85
C ALA A 294 18.58 -8.08 -6.73
N LEU A 295 17.49 -8.04 -5.94
CA LEU A 295 16.62 -6.87 -5.87
C LEU A 295 17.36 -5.68 -5.25
N ALA A 296 17.63 -4.66 -6.07
CA ALA A 296 18.35 -3.46 -5.64
C ALA A 296 17.42 -2.27 -5.38
N GLU A 297 16.30 -2.21 -6.07
CA GLU A 297 15.33 -1.12 -5.97
C GLU A 297 13.90 -1.65 -5.92
N VAL A 298 13.12 -1.14 -5.00
CA VAL A 298 11.68 -1.41 -4.94
C VAL A 298 10.91 -0.15 -4.53
N GLY A 299 9.75 0.09 -5.12
CA GLY A 299 8.87 1.16 -4.65
C GLY A 299 8.30 0.80 -3.27
N ILE A 300 7.57 -0.30 -3.18
CA ILE A 300 6.99 -0.80 -1.93
C ILE A 300 7.43 -2.25 -1.71
N LEU A 301 7.96 -2.54 -0.52
CA LEU A 301 8.13 -3.89 0.00
C LEU A 301 7.15 -4.08 1.16
N ASP A 302 6.10 -4.88 0.96
CA ASP A 302 5.10 -5.18 1.98
C ASP A 302 5.06 -6.69 2.25
N LEU A 303 5.55 -7.07 3.43
CA LEU A 303 5.62 -8.46 3.89
C LEU A 303 4.75 -8.62 5.14
N GLN A 304 3.75 -9.50 5.07
CA GLN A 304 2.79 -9.67 6.16
C GLN A 304 2.64 -11.13 6.56
N THR A 305 2.75 -11.41 7.84
CA THR A 305 2.51 -12.73 8.48
C THR A 305 3.42 -13.86 7.99
N LEU A 306 4.56 -13.55 7.37
CA LEU A 306 5.46 -14.57 6.86
C LEU A 306 6.15 -15.35 8.00
N THR A 307 6.52 -16.60 7.72
CA THR A 307 7.26 -17.48 8.64
C THR A 307 8.75 -17.54 8.33
N ILE A 308 9.30 -16.57 7.59
CA ILE A 308 10.74 -16.43 7.38
C ILE A 308 11.45 -16.10 8.69
N MET A 309 12.71 -16.58 8.83
CA MET A 309 13.52 -16.37 10.04
C MET A 309 14.44 -15.15 9.94
N ASN A 310 14.74 -14.67 8.73
CA ASN A 310 15.65 -13.57 8.47
C ASN A 310 15.23 -12.84 7.18
N LEU A 311 15.93 -11.76 6.87
CA LEU A 311 15.69 -10.94 5.69
C LEU A 311 16.76 -11.13 4.60
N ASP A 312 17.56 -12.21 4.65
CA ASP A 312 18.67 -12.49 3.72
C ASP A 312 18.26 -12.52 2.24
N GLY A 313 16.97 -12.82 2.00
CA GLY A 313 16.40 -12.76 0.65
C GLY A 313 16.46 -11.37 0.02
N PHE A 314 16.67 -10.32 0.80
CA PHE A 314 16.70 -8.91 0.36
C PHE A 314 18.08 -8.25 0.52
N LYS A 315 19.15 -9.03 0.66
CA LYS A 315 20.51 -8.55 0.99
C LYS A 315 21.10 -7.51 0.03
N SER A 316 20.62 -7.43 -1.22
CA SER A 316 21.09 -6.45 -2.20
C SER A 316 20.22 -5.19 -2.27
N LEU A 317 19.14 -5.12 -1.49
CA LEU A 317 18.22 -3.99 -1.53
C LEU A 317 18.92 -2.72 -1.04
N LYS A 318 18.93 -1.69 -1.91
CA LYS A 318 19.60 -0.41 -1.64
C LYS A 318 18.61 0.70 -1.34
N THR A 319 17.49 0.71 -2.05
CA THR A 319 16.50 1.77 -1.93
C THR A 319 15.07 1.23 -2.00
N ALA A 320 14.22 1.81 -1.16
CA ALA A 320 12.77 1.60 -1.21
C ALA A 320 12.04 2.91 -0.91
N ALA A 321 10.90 3.15 -1.55
CA ALA A 321 10.05 4.25 -1.11
C ALA A 321 9.33 3.90 0.20
N LYS A 322 8.96 2.61 0.37
CA LYS A 322 8.35 2.12 1.60
C LYS A 322 8.75 0.68 1.87
N ILE A 323 9.06 0.37 3.11
CA ILE A 323 9.17 -0.99 3.64
C ILE A 323 8.16 -1.14 4.77
N SER A 324 7.30 -2.15 4.67
CA SER A 324 6.30 -2.51 5.67
C SER A 324 6.49 -3.99 6.03
N LEU A 325 6.93 -4.25 7.23
CA LEU A 325 7.04 -5.58 7.80
C LEU A 325 6.01 -5.71 8.91
N THR A 326 5.06 -6.65 8.75
CA THR A 326 3.94 -6.77 9.67
C THR A 326 3.77 -8.20 10.15
N ASN A 327 3.67 -8.38 11.47
CA ASN A 327 3.33 -9.65 12.11
C ASN A 327 4.24 -10.81 11.68
N MET A 328 5.56 -10.57 11.68
CA MET A 328 6.59 -11.56 11.32
C MET A 328 7.27 -12.04 12.61
N GLU A 329 6.67 -13.06 13.24
CA GLU A 329 7.00 -13.48 14.61
C GLU A 329 8.37 -14.16 14.76
N LEU A 330 9.00 -14.60 13.66
CA LEU A 330 10.29 -15.29 13.65
C LEU A 330 11.46 -14.38 13.23
N VAL A 331 11.21 -13.15 12.82
CA VAL A 331 12.25 -12.19 12.46
C VAL A 331 12.70 -11.46 13.73
N GLU A 332 13.87 -11.82 14.24
CA GLU A 332 14.40 -11.29 15.49
C GLU A 332 15.44 -10.16 15.30
N SER A 333 15.84 -9.89 14.06
CA SER A 333 16.81 -8.84 13.72
C SER A 333 16.46 -8.19 12.37
N PHE A 334 17.11 -7.07 12.08
CA PHE A 334 17.05 -6.40 10.77
C PHE A 334 18.18 -6.86 9.83
N ASP A 335 18.91 -7.92 10.24
CA ASP A 335 19.98 -8.54 9.45
C ASP A 335 19.42 -9.08 8.12
N GLY A 336 20.25 -9.03 7.07
CA GLY A 336 19.85 -9.36 5.71
C GLY A 336 19.40 -8.14 4.88
N MET A 337 19.39 -6.93 5.47
CA MET A 337 19.16 -5.68 4.76
C MET A 337 20.34 -4.69 4.88
N GLU A 338 21.55 -5.18 5.09
CA GLU A 338 22.74 -4.33 5.32
C GLU A 338 23.10 -3.44 4.12
N SER A 339 22.66 -3.78 2.92
CA SER A 339 22.86 -2.96 1.72
C SER A 339 21.89 -1.76 1.64
N LEU A 340 20.86 -1.72 2.48
CA LEU A 340 19.82 -0.70 2.42
C LEU A 340 20.39 0.66 2.87
N GLN A 341 20.39 1.63 1.94
CA GLN A 341 20.94 2.96 2.12
C GLN A 341 19.86 4.00 2.38
N SER A 342 18.70 3.84 1.76
CA SER A 342 17.61 4.81 1.87
C SER A 342 16.24 4.15 1.80
N VAL A 343 15.36 4.62 2.69
CA VAL A 343 13.93 4.27 2.67
C VAL A 343 13.10 5.53 2.97
N GLY A 344 11.99 5.71 2.24
CA GLY A 344 11.03 6.77 2.54
C GLY A 344 10.31 6.51 3.85
N GLU A 345 9.56 5.43 3.91
CA GLU A 345 8.82 4.98 5.09
C GLU A 345 9.30 3.60 5.55
N LEU A 346 9.69 3.47 6.81
CA LEU A 346 9.99 2.21 7.47
C LEU A 346 8.92 1.92 8.52
N ILE A 347 8.11 0.88 8.28
CA ILE A 347 7.02 0.46 9.16
C ILE A 347 7.33 -0.95 9.68
N LEU A 348 7.49 -1.07 10.98
CA LEU A 348 7.73 -2.32 11.69
C LEU A 348 6.60 -2.55 12.70
N ASP A 349 5.71 -3.51 12.40
CA ASP A 349 4.58 -3.82 13.24
C ASP A 349 4.63 -5.27 13.72
N ARG A 350 4.70 -5.47 15.02
CA ARG A 350 4.79 -6.80 15.65
C ARG A 350 5.95 -7.66 15.12
N ILE A 351 7.13 -7.06 15.05
CA ILE A 351 8.39 -7.72 14.76
C ILE A 351 9.17 -7.84 16.07
N PRO A 352 9.50 -9.04 16.58
CA PRO A 352 10.13 -9.24 17.88
C PRO A 352 11.65 -9.04 17.85
N ILE A 353 12.10 -7.86 17.45
CA ILE A 353 13.53 -7.53 17.39
C ILE A 353 14.15 -7.66 18.79
N SER A 354 15.08 -8.59 18.95
CA SER A 354 15.71 -8.91 20.23
C SER A 354 16.94 -8.03 20.57
N GLY A 355 17.57 -7.46 19.54
CA GLY A 355 18.73 -6.56 19.63
C GLY A 355 18.35 -5.09 19.48
N GLU A 356 19.31 -4.28 19.05
CA GLU A 356 19.09 -2.88 18.69
C GLU A 356 18.55 -2.73 17.26
N LEU A 357 17.79 -1.67 17.01
CA LEU A 357 17.44 -1.24 15.64
C LEU A 357 18.51 -0.23 15.21
N ASP A 358 19.48 -0.70 14.42
CA ASP A 358 20.57 0.14 13.92
C ASP A 358 20.22 0.81 12.58
N LEU A 359 20.06 2.11 12.62
CA LEU A 359 19.77 2.98 11.46
C LEU A 359 20.99 3.87 11.11
N THR A 360 22.19 3.57 11.63
CA THR A 360 23.38 4.45 11.48
C THR A 360 23.71 4.70 10.01
N ASN A 361 23.56 3.69 9.16
CA ASN A 361 23.85 3.76 7.74
C ASN A 361 22.58 3.84 6.86
N LEU A 362 21.40 3.92 7.48
CA LEU A 362 20.12 3.95 6.79
C LEU A 362 19.48 5.33 6.88
N GLN A 363 19.31 5.96 5.74
CA GLN A 363 18.56 7.21 5.63
C GLN A 363 17.05 6.92 5.56
N VAL A 364 16.32 7.18 6.65
CA VAL A 364 14.85 7.18 6.66
C VAL A 364 14.38 8.61 6.40
N THR A 365 13.71 8.85 5.28
CA THR A 365 13.49 10.23 4.80
C THR A 365 12.12 10.81 5.14
N SER A 366 11.15 9.98 5.47
CA SER A 366 9.77 10.44 5.73
C SER A 366 9.24 9.95 7.07
N LYS A 367 9.23 8.64 7.31
CA LYS A 367 8.58 8.06 8.49
C LYS A 367 9.29 6.82 9.01
N LEU A 368 9.49 6.77 10.32
CA LEU A 368 9.80 5.56 11.08
C LEU A 368 8.60 5.22 11.98
N GLN A 369 8.01 4.07 11.80
CA GLN A 369 6.88 3.62 12.63
C GLN A 369 7.18 2.27 13.29
N LEU A 370 7.08 2.23 14.61
CA LEU A 370 7.22 1.04 15.44
C LEU A 370 5.90 0.77 16.16
N THR A 371 5.34 -0.43 16.00
CA THR A 371 4.07 -0.80 16.63
C THR A 371 4.13 -2.20 17.21
N GLY A 372 3.29 -2.47 18.20
CA GLY A 372 3.17 -3.80 18.82
C GLY A 372 4.45 -4.27 19.52
N SER A 373 4.84 -5.53 19.31
CA SER A 373 6.05 -6.13 19.91
C SER A 373 7.35 -5.50 19.46
N THR A 374 7.37 -4.80 18.36
CA THR A 374 8.56 -4.07 17.88
C THR A 374 9.00 -3.00 18.88
N LEU A 375 8.09 -2.49 19.71
CA LEU A 375 8.42 -1.56 20.78
C LEU A 375 9.25 -2.18 21.92
N ASN A 376 9.44 -3.51 21.95
CA ASN A 376 10.35 -4.17 22.90
C ASN A 376 11.83 -4.01 22.52
N VAL A 377 12.15 -3.48 21.32
CA VAL A 377 13.52 -3.15 20.98
C VAL A 377 14.12 -2.22 22.05
N PRO A 378 15.28 -2.55 22.64
CA PRO A 378 15.78 -1.77 23.78
C PRO A 378 16.25 -0.38 23.37
N LYS A 379 16.76 -0.22 22.13
CA LYS A 379 17.24 1.04 21.62
C LYS A 379 17.19 1.14 20.10
N ILE A 380 17.07 2.37 19.62
CA ILE A 380 17.19 2.77 18.23
C ILE A 380 18.50 3.53 18.13
N VAL A 381 19.45 2.96 17.40
CA VAL A 381 20.75 3.58 17.12
C VAL A 381 20.67 4.28 15.77
N GLY A 382 21.21 5.48 15.65
CA GLY A 382 21.13 6.19 14.39
C GLY A 382 22.04 7.40 14.27
N PRO A 383 21.98 8.10 13.13
CA PRO A 383 22.75 9.33 12.90
C PRO A 383 22.30 10.42 13.87
N GLU A 384 23.15 11.41 14.11
CA GLU A 384 22.85 12.54 15.00
C GLU A 384 21.54 13.26 14.62
N VAL A 385 21.26 13.34 13.33
CA VAL A 385 20.03 13.91 12.77
C VAL A 385 19.29 12.84 11.97
N LEU A 386 18.10 12.46 12.46
CA LEU A 386 17.14 11.61 11.78
C LEU A 386 15.97 12.50 11.34
N GLU A 387 15.94 12.91 10.08
CA GLU A 387 15.00 13.95 9.60
C GLU A 387 13.52 13.48 9.50
N CYS A 388 13.27 12.19 9.65
CA CYS A 388 11.91 11.63 9.52
C CYS A 388 11.05 11.85 10.76
N ASP A 389 9.74 11.68 10.57
CA ASP A 389 8.77 11.59 11.66
C ASP A 389 8.83 10.20 12.29
N VAL A 390 8.87 10.15 13.63
CA VAL A 390 8.90 8.90 14.39
C VAL A 390 7.56 8.69 15.07
N THR A 391 6.95 7.53 14.85
CA THR A 391 5.72 7.09 15.53
C THR A 391 5.99 5.81 16.31
N MET A 392 5.66 5.83 17.59
CA MET A 392 5.65 4.67 18.48
C MET A 392 4.22 4.47 18.98
N ASP A 393 3.55 3.42 18.47
CA ASP A 393 2.15 3.14 18.79
C ASP A 393 2.01 1.79 19.47
N GLY A 394 1.65 1.84 20.74
CA GLY A 394 1.37 0.66 21.55
C GLY A 394 -0.11 0.40 21.77
N THR A 395 -0.98 0.97 20.97
CA THR A 395 -2.42 0.72 21.05
C THR A 395 -2.72 -0.76 20.82
N ASN A 396 -3.52 -1.35 21.74
CA ASN A 396 -3.92 -2.77 21.70
C ASN A 396 -2.79 -3.81 21.89
N TYR A 397 -1.64 -3.43 22.46
CA TYR A 397 -0.57 -4.38 22.77
C TYR A 397 -0.16 -4.32 24.26
N PHE A 398 -0.10 -5.48 24.94
CA PHE A 398 0.07 -5.58 26.41
C PHE A 398 1.46 -6.05 26.86
N GLY A 399 2.44 -6.17 26.00
CA GLY A 399 3.73 -6.79 26.36
C GLY A 399 4.89 -5.81 26.59
N VAL A 400 4.71 -4.52 26.30
CA VAL A 400 5.80 -3.53 26.34
C VAL A 400 5.74 -2.73 27.64
N THR A 401 6.84 -2.69 28.37
CA THR A 401 6.96 -1.97 29.66
C THR A 401 7.90 -0.78 29.59
N LYS A 402 8.71 -0.68 28.55
CA LYS A 402 9.68 0.43 28.34
C LYS A 402 9.62 0.89 26.91
N MET A 403 9.80 2.18 26.71
CA MET A 403 10.00 2.79 25.40
C MET A 403 11.45 2.54 24.94
N PRO A 404 11.70 2.30 23.62
CA PRO A 404 13.04 2.27 23.06
C PRO A 404 13.81 3.56 23.34
N LEU A 405 15.10 3.44 23.68
CA LEU A 405 15.97 4.60 23.85
C LEU A 405 16.54 5.05 22.51
N PHE A 406 16.64 6.36 22.30
CA PHE A 406 17.36 6.92 21.16
C PHE A 406 18.86 6.97 21.49
N GLU A 407 19.72 6.27 20.73
CA GLU A 407 21.16 6.29 20.91
C GLU A 407 21.86 6.90 19.69
N GLY A 408 22.72 7.90 19.93
CA GLY A 408 23.37 8.67 18.86
C GLY A 408 22.49 9.77 18.25
N ILE A 409 21.16 9.61 18.30
CA ILE A 409 20.18 10.51 17.67
C ILE A 409 19.91 11.69 18.62
N LYS A 410 20.14 12.92 18.13
CA LYS A 410 19.86 14.16 18.87
C LYS A 410 18.71 14.97 18.30
N GLN A 411 18.46 14.83 17.01
CA GLN A 411 17.38 15.54 16.32
C GLN A 411 16.52 14.57 15.49
N ILE A 412 15.20 14.79 15.53
CA ILE A 412 14.21 14.09 14.70
C ILE A 412 13.21 15.09 14.11
N GLY A 413 12.42 14.66 13.13
CA GLY A 413 11.28 15.40 12.60
C GLY A 413 10.19 15.58 13.66
N SER A 414 9.09 14.88 13.58
CA SER A 414 8.08 14.81 14.65
C SER A 414 8.27 13.55 15.50
N LEU A 415 7.76 13.57 16.73
CA LEU A 415 7.67 12.39 17.59
C LEU A 415 6.23 12.20 18.07
N ASN A 416 5.61 11.11 17.64
CA ASN A 416 4.28 10.72 18.08
C ASN A 416 4.35 9.46 18.96
N LEU A 417 4.09 9.63 20.25
CA LEU A 417 4.03 8.57 21.25
C LEU A 417 2.56 8.31 21.60
N GLN A 418 2.05 7.13 21.28
CA GLN A 418 0.68 6.72 21.57
C GLN A 418 0.66 5.41 22.36
N PHE A 419 0.39 5.50 23.68
CA PHE A 419 0.46 4.38 24.62
C PHE A 419 -0.86 4.22 25.36
N THR A 420 -1.87 3.68 24.71
CA THR A 420 -3.23 3.61 25.28
C THR A 420 -3.51 2.35 26.10
N THR A 421 -2.76 1.27 25.87
CA THR A 421 -2.99 -0.04 26.54
C THR A 421 -1.73 -0.66 27.13
N MET A 422 -0.60 0.05 27.11
CA MET A 422 0.71 -0.49 27.47
C MET A 422 1.11 -0.14 28.91
N GLY A 423 1.93 -0.99 29.50
CA GLY A 423 2.56 -0.77 30.78
C GLY A 423 3.75 0.20 30.77
N ILE A 424 3.87 1.08 29.75
CA ILE A 424 4.96 2.05 29.69
C ILE A 424 4.78 3.09 30.81
N GLU A 425 5.75 3.13 31.71
CA GLU A 425 5.76 4.09 32.82
C GLU A 425 6.45 5.40 32.47
N VAL A 426 7.44 5.36 31.58
CA VAL A 426 8.30 6.49 31.26
C VAL A 426 8.42 6.70 29.75
N ALA A 427 8.12 7.90 29.29
CA ALA A 427 8.57 8.37 27.98
C ALA A 427 9.99 8.94 28.13
N ASP A 428 11.01 8.21 27.68
CA ASP A 428 12.40 8.61 27.79
C ASP A 428 12.91 9.23 26.49
N LEU A 429 13.03 10.56 26.48
CA LEU A 429 13.53 11.37 25.38
C LEU A 429 14.96 11.87 25.69
N GLY A 430 15.65 11.22 26.65
CA GLY A 430 16.85 11.77 27.29
C GLY A 430 18.00 12.17 26.37
N ASN A 431 18.13 11.57 25.18
CA ASN A 431 19.19 11.91 24.23
C ASN A 431 18.78 12.98 23.20
N LEU A 432 17.48 13.22 23.03
CA LEU A 432 17.00 14.19 22.06
C LEU A 432 17.22 15.62 22.57
N THR A 433 17.80 16.46 21.71
CA THR A 433 17.96 17.89 21.95
C THR A 433 16.96 18.73 21.15
N ARG A 434 16.46 18.18 20.04
CA ARG A 434 15.56 18.90 19.13
C ARG A 434 14.55 17.98 18.46
N ILE A 435 13.30 18.45 18.40
CA ILE A 435 12.22 17.87 17.59
C ILE A 435 11.71 19.00 16.69
N THR A 436 12.00 18.94 15.37
CA THR A 436 11.70 20.07 14.47
C THR A 436 10.21 20.24 14.18
N GLY A 437 9.44 19.15 14.30
CA GLY A 437 8.00 19.09 14.11
C GLY A 437 7.24 18.98 15.44
N LEU A 438 6.17 18.18 15.43
CA LEU A 438 5.28 17.96 16.57
C LEU A 438 5.88 16.94 17.54
N LEU A 439 5.98 17.30 18.82
CA LEU A 439 6.04 16.34 19.91
C LEU A 439 4.62 16.05 20.40
N ARG A 440 4.13 14.85 20.13
CA ARG A 440 2.86 14.38 20.66
C ARG A 440 3.08 13.23 21.65
N ILE A 441 2.59 13.41 22.87
CA ILE A 441 2.57 12.38 23.89
C ILE A 441 1.11 12.15 24.27
N TYR A 442 0.53 11.07 23.77
CA TYR A 442 -0.84 10.67 24.05
C TYR A 442 -0.85 9.35 24.79
N THR A 443 -1.30 9.36 26.03
CA THR A 443 -1.35 8.16 26.85
C THR A 443 -2.67 8.11 27.62
N ASN A 444 -3.29 6.95 27.60
CA ASN A 444 -4.57 6.68 28.30
C ASN A 444 -4.37 5.67 29.43
N HIS A 445 -3.12 5.44 29.89
CA HIS A 445 -2.84 4.34 30.78
C HIS A 445 -2.52 4.78 32.22
N GLN A 446 -3.08 4.07 33.18
CA GLN A 446 -2.87 4.28 34.62
C GLN A 446 -1.41 4.15 35.08
N TYR A 447 -0.53 3.53 34.28
CA TYR A 447 0.88 3.30 34.64
C TYR A 447 1.83 4.41 34.17
N PHE A 448 1.41 5.29 33.26
CA PHE A 448 2.30 6.35 32.76
C PHE A 448 2.59 7.39 33.85
N ARG A 449 3.84 7.55 34.22
CA ARG A 449 4.27 8.34 35.38
C ARG A 449 5.25 9.46 35.04
N LYS A 450 6.04 9.31 33.96
CA LYS A 450 7.15 10.22 33.74
C LYS A 450 7.39 10.52 32.26
N VAL A 451 7.67 11.80 31.98
CA VAL A 451 8.36 12.23 30.77
C VAL A 451 9.76 12.66 31.19
N ASN A 452 10.79 12.03 30.61
CA ASN A 452 12.20 12.39 30.79
C ASN A 452 12.71 13.05 29.51
N ALA A 453 12.80 14.37 29.50
CA ALA A 453 13.26 15.19 28.38
C ALA A 453 14.41 16.13 28.83
N GLN A 454 15.40 15.58 29.52
CA GLN A 454 16.46 16.36 30.19
C GLN A 454 17.33 17.18 29.26
N ASN A 455 17.49 16.77 28.00
CA ASN A 455 18.35 17.45 27.03
C ASN A 455 17.58 18.21 25.94
N LEU A 456 16.24 18.15 25.98
CA LEU A 456 15.41 18.73 24.93
C LEU A 456 15.35 20.25 25.05
N VAL A 457 15.85 20.94 24.03
CA VAL A 457 16.01 22.42 24.00
C VAL A 457 14.91 23.07 23.14
N SER A 458 14.52 22.42 22.05
CA SER A 458 13.59 23.04 21.10
C SER A 458 12.63 22.01 20.49
N ILE A 459 11.37 22.41 20.36
CA ILE A 459 10.35 21.64 19.64
C ILE A 459 9.54 22.51 18.69
N GLY A 460 9.02 21.90 17.59
CA GLY A 460 8.16 22.61 16.63
C GLY A 460 6.79 22.92 17.23
N ALA A 461 6.12 21.93 17.74
CA ALA A 461 4.83 22.06 18.42
C ALA A 461 4.71 21.01 19.54
N LEU A 462 3.81 21.21 20.50
CA LEU A 462 3.57 20.30 21.61
C LEU A 462 2.10 19.89 21.68
N THR A 463 1.84 18.58 21.76
CA THR A 463 0.54 18.06 22.22
C THR A 463 0.79 17.03 23.32
N PHE A 464 0.31 17.32 24.51
CA PHE A 464 0.45 16.47 25.67
C PHE A 464 -0.92 16.23 26.30
N GLY A 465 -1.32 14.97 26.48
CA GLY A 465 -2.62 14.68 27.10
C GLY A 465 -3.11 13.24 26.96
N GLY A 466 -4.39 13.02 27.33
CA GLY A 466 -5.08 11.73 27.17
C GLY A 466 -5.10 10.81 28.38
N LEU A 467 -4.95 11.31 29.59
CA LEU A 467 -4.69 10.54 30.83
C LEU A 467 -5.94 10.39 31.71
N TYR A 468 -6.90 9.57 31.32
CA TYR A 468 -8.22 9.48 31.98
C TYR A 468 -8.35 8.55 33.22
N THR A 469 -7.39 7.69 33.53
CA THR A 469 -7.59 6.61 34.53
C THR A 469 -6.49 6.46 35.57
N SER A 470 -5.95 7.54 36.09
CA SER A 470 -4.90 7.49 37.08
C SER A 470 -5.46 7.48 38.52
N LYS A 471 -4.71 6.87 39.47
CA LYS A 471 -5.00 6.94 40.87
C LYS A 471 -4.48 8.22 41.50
N ALA A 472 -5.17 8.73 42.50
CA ALA A 472 -4.78 9.98 43.16
C ALA A 472 -3.43 9.89 43.90
N GLU A 473 -3.02 8.69 44.33
CA GLU A 473 -1.75 8.43 45.01
C GLU A 473 -0.52 8.28 44.09
N ASP A 474 -0.72 8.20 42.77
CA ASP A 474 0.40 8.00 41.85
C ASP A 474 1.26 9.27 41.72
N VAL A 475 2.57 9.12 41.91
CA VAL A 475 3.55 10.20 41.68
C VAL A 475 3.83 10.38 40.20
N ARG A 476 3.77 11.63 39.73
CA ARG A 476 3.96 11.98 38.31
C ARG A 476 4.98 13.10 38.17
N THR A 477 5.88 12.95 37.19
CA THR A 477 6.90 13.94 36.90
C THR A 477 6.96 14.17 35.38
N PHE A 478 6.70 15.40 34.96
CA PHE A 478 6.84 15.81 33.58
C PHE A 478 7.95 16.87 33.49
N ASN A 479 9.13 16.45 33.05
CA ASN A 479 10.33 17.22 33.22
C ASN A 479 10.92 17.66 31.87
N PHE A 480 10.92 18.98 31.64
CA PHE A 480 11.49 19.65 30.45
C PHE A 480 12.45 20.77 30.90
N PRO A 481 13.53 20.44 31.63
CA PRO A 481 14.30 21.46 32.32
C PRO A 481 15.09 22.43 31.42
N LEU A 482 15.42 22.00 30.19
CA LEU A 482 16.19 22.78 29.22
C LEU A 482 15.36 23.23 28.01
N LEU A 483 14.05 22.99 28.00
CA LEU A 483 13.22 23.40 26.86
C LEU A 483 13.12 24.93 26.81
N GLU A 484 13.76 25.54 25.83
CA GLU A 484 13.84 26.99 25.64
C GLU A 484 12.76 27.54 24.69
N THR A 485 12.40 26.75 23.66
CA THR A 485 11.52 27.25 22.60
C THR A 485 10.50 26.20 22.12
N ILE A 486 9.27 26.66 21.89
CA ILE A 486 8.23 25.97 21.09
C ILE A 486 7.93 26.90 19.91
N THR A 487 8.26 26.50 18.68
CA THR A 487 8.14 27.42 17.53
C THR A 487 6.70 27.58 17.02
N GLY A 488 5.83 26.63 17.27
CA GLY A 488 4.42 26.62 16.90
C GLY A 488 3.48 26.62 18.11
N ASP A 489 2.40 25.87 18.01
CA ASP A 489 1.36 25.77 19.05
C ASP A 489 1.72 24.75 20.15
N ALA A 490 1.21 24.97 21.36
CA ALA A 490 1.27 24.03 22.48
C ALA A 490 -0.15 23.74 23.01
N SER A 491 -0.49 22.47 23.14
CA SER A 491 -1.71 21.99 23.78
C SER A 491 -1.33 21.03 24.90
N ILE A 492 -1.58 21.42 26.13
CA ILE A 492 -1.19 20.70 27.35
C ILE A 492 -2.44 20.37 28.12
N ASN A 493 -2.85 19.10 28.09
CA ASN A 493 -3.97 18.61 28.89
C ASN A 493 -3.44 17.93 30.15
N LEU A 494 -3.63 18.60 31.28
CA LEU A 494 -3.26 18.13 32.62
C LEU A 494 -4.49 17.58 33.38
N ASP A 495 -5.48 17.02 32.70
CA ASP A 495 -6.60 16.29 33.31
C ASP A 495 -6.12 14.91 33.83
N ILE A 496 -5.15 14.95 34.73
CA ILE A 496 -4.43 13.80 35.23
C ILE A 496 -4.54 13.79 36.74
N LYS A 497 -5.09 12.71 37.32
CA LYS A 497 -5.03 12.48 38.77
C LYS A 497 -3.62 12.02 39.16
N GLY A 498 -3.09 12.55 40.22
CA GLY A 498 -1.80 12.15 40.75
C GLY A 498 -1.16 13.19 41.69
N ILE A 499 -0.06 12.81 42.29
CA ILE A 499 0.80 13.68 43.07
C ILE A 499 1.88 14.22 42.16
N PHE A 500 1.96 15.52 42.01
CA PHE A 500 2.99 16.22 41.24
C PHE A 500 3.92 16.97 42.19
N PRO A 501 5.05 16.37 42.61
CA PRO A 501 5.92 16.97 43.65
C PRO A 501 6.44 18.35 43.23
N ASP A 502 6.73 18.54 41.95
CA ASP A 502 7.31 19.75 41.40
C ASP A 502 6.31 20.57 40.56
N GLY A 503 5.01 20.18 40.59
CA GLY A 503 4.01 20.78 39.70
C GLY A 503 4.25 20.42 38.22
N PHE A 504 3.75 21.28 37.33
CA PHE A 504 4.13 21.27 35.93
C PHE A 504 5.07 22.44 35.66
N SER A 505 6.32 22.16 35.28
CA SER A 505 7.37 23.17 35.18
C SER A 505 8.14 23.05 33.87
N VAL A 506 8.29 24.19 33.21
CA VAL A 506 9.15 24.42 32.03
C VAL A 506 10.05 25.64 32.27
N PRO A 507 11.00 25.55 33.21
CA PRO A 507 11.68 26.68 33.80
C PRO A 507 12.61 27.43 32.83
N ALA A 508 13.02 26.83 31.71
CA ALA A 508 13.86 27.44 30.69
C ALA A 508 13.05 27.97 29.47
N LEU A 509 11.73 27.71 29.40
CA LEU A 509 10.92 28.06 28.24
C LEU A 509 10.76 29.59 28.14
N THR A 510 11.39 30.18 27.15
CA THR A 510 11.37 31.63 26.92
C THR A 510 10.34 32.09 25.91
N SER A 511 9.99 31.24 24.93
CA SER A 511 9.08 31.63 23.86
C SER A 511 8.23 30.48 23.32
N ILE A 512 6.98 30.83 22.98
CA ILE A 512 6.04 30.01 22.21
C ILE A 512 5.62 30.84 21.00
N GLY A 513 5.93 30.35 19.78
CA GLY A 513 5.67 31.10 18.54
C GLY A 513 4.18 31.14 18.16
N GLY A 514 3.41 30.11 18.50
CA GLY A 514 1.97 30.02 18.30
C GLY A 514 1.16 30.30 19.56
N SER A 515 0.02 29.60 19.67
CA SER A 515 -0.85 29.64 20.85
C SER A 515 -0.49 28.54 21.84
N ILE A 516 -0.80 28.76 23.12
CA ILE A 516 -0.77 27.71 24.13
C ILE A 516 -2.12 27.57 24.80
N GLU A 517 -2.62 26.32 24.88
CA GLU A 517 -3.75 25.93 25.71
C GLU A 517 -3.31 24.99 26.80
N ILE A 518 -3.59 25.33 28.05
CA ILE A 518 -3.37 24.50 29.23
C ILE A 518 -4.74 24.14 29.80
N GLU A 519 -5.12 22.89 29.69
CA GLU A 519 -6.36 22.35 30.25
C GLU A 519 -6.08 21.66 31.58
N VAL A 520 -6.81 22.06 32.63
CA VAL A 520 -6.70 21.49 33.99
C VAL A 520 -8.11 21.25 34.50
N SER A 521 -8.52 20.00 34.60
CA SER A 521 -9.92 19.66 34.92
C SER A 521 -10.12 18.77 36.13
N THR A 522 -9.07 18.45 36.91
CA THR A 522 -9.16 17.56 38.06
C THR A 522 -8.84 18.23 39.42
N GLN A 523 -9.49 17.71 40.49
CA GLN A 523 -9.24 18.18 41.85
C GLN A 523 -7.83 17.87 42.38
N THR A 524 -7.10 16.97 41.72
CA THR A 524 -5.75 16.53 42.11
C THR A 524 -4.75 16.82 40.97
N GLY A 525 -4.83 18.00 40.41
CA GLY A 525 -3.92 18.47 39.36
C GLY A 525 -2.52 18.76 39.89
N PRO A 526 -1.65 19.35 39.02
CA PRO A 526 -0.23 19.54 39.31
C PRO A 526 0.12 20.46 40.49
N GLY A 527 -0.86 21.08 41.14
CA GLY A 527 -0.60 22.00 42.26
C GLY A 527 -0.06 23.35 41.80
N SER A 528 0.97 23.37 40.96
CA SER A 528 1.57 24.58 40.42
C SER A 528 1.82 24.50 38.91
N LEU A 529 1.78 25.66 38.26
CA LEU A 529 2.23 25.88 36.86
C LEU A 529 3.41 26.85 36.88
N ASP A 530 4.59 26.37 36.47
CA ASP A 530 5.79 27.21 36.43
C ASP A 530 6.27 27.43 35.00
N PHE A 531 6.04 28.65 34.52
CA PHE A 531 6.49 29.21 33.25
C PHE A 531 7.32 30.46 33.49
N SER A 532 8.15 30.41 34.54
CA SER A 532 8.88 31.61 35.06
C SER A 532 9.80 32.28 34.07
N ALA A 533 10.35 31.56 33.08
CA ALA A 533 11.20 32.14 32.03
C ALA A 533 10.41 32.65 30.82
N LEU A 534 9.12 32.33 30.68
CA LEU A 534 8.35 32.65 29.49
C LEU A 534 8.15 34.15 29.31
N THR A 535 8.67 34.72 28.22
CA THR A 535 8.55 36.14 27.87
C THR A 535 7.54 36.41 26.78
N THR A 536 7.36 35.46 25.85
CA THR A 536 6.51 35.68 24.66
C THR A 536 5.62 34.49 24.31
N VAL A 537 4.36 34.80 23.99
CA VAL A 537 3.41 33.90 23.34
C VAL A 537 2.88 34.59 22.09
N GLY A 538 3.24 34.10 20.90
CA GLY A 538 2.86 34.74 19.63
C GLY A 538 1.34 34.76 19.38
N GLY A 539 0.64 33.74 19.86
CA GLY A 539 -0.80 33.62 19.78
C GLY A 539 -1.51 33.80 21.12
N LYS A 540 -2.51 32.98 21.38
CA LYS A 540 -3.34 33.00 22.59
C LYS A 540 -2.70 32.18 23.71
N LEU A 541 -2.60 32.75 24.91
CA LEU A 541 -2.43 31.99 26.16
C LEU A 541 -3.80 31.66 26.74
N SER A 542 -4.13 30.38 26.80
CA SER A 542 -5.41 29.88 27.32
C SER A 542 -5.18 28.93 28.51
N ILE A 543 -5.71 29.23 29.68
CA ILE A 543 -5.68 28.33 30.84
C ILE A 543 -7.13 28.03 31.24
N ILE A 544 -7.55 26.80 31.08
CA ILE A 544 -8.98 26.46 31.17
C ILE A 544 -9.27 25.22 32.00
N ASN A 545 -10.41 25.24 32.68
CA ASN A 545 -11.05 24.07 33.24
C ASN A 545 -12.35 23.79 32.48
N ARG A 546 -12.42 22.67 31.77
CA ARG A 546 -13.64 22.28 31.02
C ARG A 546 -14.65 21.54 31.90
N ASN A 547 -14.27 21.12 33.10
CA ASN A 547 -15.13 20.35 33.99
C ASN A 547 -15.98 21.29 34.85
N LEU A 548 -17.31 21.23 34.67
CA LEU A 548 -18.27 22.07 35.41
C LEU A 548 -18.36 21.58 36.87
N GLY A 549 -17.89 22.38 37.81
CA GLY A 549 -18.07 22.15 39.25
C GLY A 549 -16.92 21.47 40.01
N ALA A 550 -15.80 21.18 39.37
CA ALA A 550 -14.58 20.70 40.03
C ALA A 550 -13.64 21.87 40.33
N SER A 551 -13.09 21.93 41.54
CA SER A 551 -11.92 22.75 41.80
C SER A 551 -10.73 22.15 41.05
N THR A 552 -9.92 23.00 40.41
CA THR A 552 -8.64 22.56 39.85
C THR A 552 -7.64 22.31 40.99
N GLY A 553 -6.78 21.33 40.88
CA GLY A 553 -5.71 21.13 41.84
C GLY A 553 -4.58 22.18 41.72
N ILE A 554 -4.80 23.33 41.06
CA ILE A 554 -3.83 24.42 40.93
C ILE A 554 -3.98 25.39 42.10
N SER A 555 -2.91 25.59 42.84
CA SER A 555 -2.82 26.55 43.93
C SER A 555 -1.87 27.70 43.68
N SER A 556 -0.98 27.57 42.68
CA SER A 556 -0.06 28.62 42.28
C SER A 556 0.29 28.56 40.80
N TRP A 557 0.64 29.69 40.23
CA TRP A 557 1.15 29.85 38.87
C TRP A 557 2.22 30.92 38.81
N ASN A 558 3.15 30.78 37.85
CA ASN A 558 4.22 31.71 37.66
C ASN A 558 4.40 32.02 36.15
N PHE A 559 4.01 33.21 35.77
CA PHE A 559 4.21 33.84 34.46
C PHE A 559 4.86 35.24 34.60
N ASP A 560 5.66 35.42 35.64
CA ASP A 560 6.18 36.74 36.07
C ASP A 560 7.00 37.48 35.03
N ASN A 561 7.53 36.74 34.03
CA ASN A 561 8.32 37.33 32.97
C ASN A 561 7.58 37.45 31.63
N LEU A 562 6.30 37.09 31.57
CA LEU A 562 5.53 37.20 30.33
C LEU A 562 5.29 38.68 29.97
N GLU A 563 5.92 39.13 28.87
CA GLU A 563 5.90 40.50 28.39
C GLU A 563 4.92 40.68 27.21
N SER A 564 4.69 39.63 26.42
CA SER A 564 3.86 39.72 25.23
C SER A 564 3.04 38.45 25.01
N ALA A 565 1.77 38.64 24.67
CA ALA A 565 0.85 37.60 24.17
C ALA A 565 -0.12 38.17 23.15
N GLY A 566 -0.59 37.38 22.18
CA GLY A 566 -1.64 37.80 21.27
C GLY A 566 -2.98 38.02 22.00
N SER A 567 -3.29 37.15 22.95
CA SER A 567 -4.40 37.31 23.91
C SER A 567 -4.21 36.40 25.11
N VAL A 568 -4.89 36.72 26.22
CA VAL A 568 -4.92 35.88 27.44
C VAL A 568 -6.37 35.54 27.77
N TYR A 569 -6.64 34.26 27.95
CA TYR A 569 -7.93 33.72 28.34
C TYR A 569 -7.81 32.75 29.50
N ILE A 570 -8.45 33.06 30.62
CA ILE A 570 -8.38 32.24 31.82
C ILE A 570 -9.82 31.90 32.28
N SER A 571 -10.14 30.61 32.41
CA SER A 571 -11.49 30.20 32.73
C SER A 571 -11.55 29.10 33.78
N ARG A 572 -12.29 29.35 34.88
CA ARG A 572 -12.66 28.37 35.91
C ARG A 572 -11.49 27.68 36.60
N ILE A 573 -10.37 28.37 36.77
CA ILE A 573 -9.18 27.82 37.45
C ILE A 573 -9.28 28.01 38.98
N GLY A 574 -10.07 29.00 39.45
CA GLY A 574 -10.27 29.28 40.89
C GLY A 574 -9.16 30.15 41.51
N MET A 575 -8.26 30.68 40.70
CA MET A 575 -7.21 31.60 41.14
C MET A 575 -7.76 32.98 41.40
N THR A 576 -7.24 33.64 42.42
CA THR A 576 -7.63 35.00 42.82
C THR A 576 -6.48 35.99 42.76
N ASP A 577 -5.23 35.55 42.55
CA ASP A 577 -4.07 36.38 42.36
C ASP A 577 -3.59 36.33 40.89
N PHE A 578 -3.66 37.47 40.22
CA PHE A 578 -3.27 37.68 38.81
C PHE A 578 -2.01 38.51 38.68
N SER A 579 -1.28 38.79 39.77
CA SER A 579 -0.06 39.62 39.80
C SER A 579 1.04 39.15 38.86
N THR A 580 1.08 37.82 38.60
CA THR A 580 2.03 37.23 37.66
C THR A 580 1.85 37.69 36.21
N PHE A 581 0.66 38.23 35.84
CA PHE A 581 0.40 38.75 34.49
C PHE A 581 0.63 40.24 34.32
N LYS A 582 1.13 40.96 35.33
CA LYS A 582 1.31 42.42 35.27
C LYS A 582 2.16 42.91 34.11
N LYS A 583 3.19 42.15 33.69
CA LYS A 583 4.10 42.56 32.61
C LYS A 583 3.49 42.42 31.23
N VAL A 584 2.55 41.47 31.02
CA VAL A 584 1.93 41.26 29.71
C VAL A 584 0.79 42.23 29.43
N ILE A 585 0.19 42.84 30.45
CA ILE A 585 -0.96 43.73 30.29
C ILE A 585 -0.70 44.88 29.28
N PRO A 586 0.46 45.55 29.25
CA PRO A 586 0.73 46.60 28.25
C PRO A 586 0.70 46.13 26.79
N SER A 587 0.85 44.81 26.54
CA SER A 587 0.76 44.22 25.20
C SER A 587 -0.64 43.87 24.79
N LEU A 588 -1.64 43.95 25.68
CA LEU A 588 -3.00 43.53 25.52
C LEU A 588 -3.98 44.72 25.45
N ASN A 589 -5.25 44.44 25.31
CA ASN A 589 -6.35 45.43 25.35
C ASN A 589 -7.63 44.75 25.86
N GLU A 590 -8.76 45.49 25.93
CA GLU A 590 -10.03 45.00 26.45
C GLU A 590 -10.62 43.78 25.70
N THR A 591 -10.24 43.58 24.44
CA THR A 591 -10.71 42.43 23.63
C THR A 591 -9.78 41.24 23.68
N THR A 592 -8.55 41.40 24.16
CA THR A 592 -7.50 40.36 24.21
C THR A 592 -7.17 39.88 25.62
N TRP A 593 -7.74 40.53 26.66
CA TRP A 593 -7.72 40.07 28.05
C TRP A 593 -9.11 39.60 28.47
N GLU A 594 -9.25 38.34 28.84
CA GLU A 594 -10.53 37.77 29.27
C GLU A 594 -10.34 36.79 30.42
N THR A 595 -11.11 36.99 31.51
CA THR A 595 -11.19 36.06 32.65
C THR A 595 -12.64 35.65 32.90
N ARG A 596 -12.85 34.37 33.25
CA ARG A 596 -14.17 33.81 33.62
C ARG A 596 -14.01 32.81 34.75
N GLN A 597 -13.58 33.28 35.92
CA GLN A 597 -13.28 32.45 37.09
C GLN A 597 -14.51 32.18 37.97
N GLY A 598 -15.38 33.16 38.08
CA GLY A 598 -16.52 33.14 38.99
C GLY A 598 -16.19 33.44 40.45
N VAL A 599 -14.93 33.57 40.81
CA VAL A 599 -14.46 33.97 42.16
C VAL A 599 -13.86 35.37 42.14
N TYR A 600 -12.99 35.63 41.21
CA TYR A 600 -12.46 36.96 40.90
C TYR A 600 -12.12 37.04 39.41
N ASP A 601 -12.73 38.01 38.73
CA ASP A 601 -12.59 38.19 37.28
C ASP A 601 -12.13 39.62 36.99
N PRO A 602 -10.81 39.91 37.14
CA PRO A 602 -10.32 41.28 36.87
C PRO A 602 -10.49 41.61 35.40
N THR A 603 -11.09 42.80 35.17
CA THR A 603 -11.16 43.38 33.83
C THR A 603 -9.78 43.84 33.37
N TYR A 604 -9.65 44.14 32.08
CA TYR A 604 -8.40 44.74 31.55
C TYR A 604 -8.08 46.05 32.30
N GLN A 605 -9.09 46.87 32.61
CA GLN A 605 -8.91 48.10 33.33
C GLN A 605 -8.46 47.85 34.81
N ASP A 606 -9.03 46.85 35.48
CA ASP A 606 -8.60 46.48 36.82
C ASP A 606 -7.13 46.07 36.83
N MET A 607 -6.68 45.34 35.82
CA MET A 607 -5.26 44.97 35.67
C MET A 607 -4.35 46.18 35.43
N LEU A 608 -4.79 47.13 34.64
CA LEU A 608 -4.08 48.41 34.44
C LEU A 608 -3.99 49.26 35.74
N ASP A 609 -5.05 49.21 36.54
CA ASP A 609 -5.13 49.92 37.82
C ASP A 609 -4.36 49.23 38.96
N GLY A 610 -3.69 48.08 38.68
CA GLY A 610 -2.96 47.30 39.67
C GLY A 610 -3.82 46.46 40.62
N LYS A 611 -5.11 46.26 40.30
CA LYS A 611 -6.02 45.43 41.07
C LYS A 611 -5.84 43.97 40.68
N TYR A 612 -4.80 43.31 41.14
CA TYR A 612 -4.46 41.93 40.81
C TYR A 612 -5.15 40.92 41.70
N THR A 613 -5.67 41.34 42.85
CA THR A 613 -6.39 40.48 43.80
C THR A 613 -7.74 41.10 44.21
N PRO A 614 -8.72 40.35 44.77
CA PRO A 614 -10.02 40.90 45.23
C PRO A 614 -9.86 42.02 46.25
N GLU A 615 -8.79 42.01 47.03
CA GLU A 615 -8.53 43.01 48.12
C GLU A 615 -7.83 44.30 47.60
N GLY A 616 -7.37 44.26 46.36
CA GLY A 616 -6.62 45.34 45.73
C GLY A 616 -5.24 45.44 46.36
N ASN A 617 -4.18 44.91 45.68
CA ASN A 617 -2.79 45.15 46.08
C ASN A 617 -2.28 46.44 45.44
N ASN A 618 -1.86 47.37 46.26
CA ASN A 618 -1.09 48.54 45.86
C ASN A 618 0.35 48.17 45.50
#